data_3913cece888994008a644bd953024cd6
#
_entry.id   3913cece888994008a644bd953024cd6
#
_cell.length_a   1.000
_cell.length_b   1.000
_cell.length_c   1.000
_cell.angle_alpha   90.00
_cell.angle_beta   90.00
_cell.angle_gamma   90.00
#
_symmetry.space_group_name_H-M   'P 1'
#
loop_
_entity.id
_entity.type
_entity.pdbx_description
1 polymer ?
#
loop_
_entity_poly.entity_id
_entity_poly.type
_entity_poly.pdbx_seq_one_letter_code
_entity_poly.pdbx_strand_id
1 'polypeptide(L)'
;LDGADGNAGHVGHIYVDPEGGRDANGVSGLLEGSASGSALQRILDTPASNASDETRKHVGELVGRAVASVANLLDLQLAVVSGSVALGFGSIFFEAAQKEIDQLSRIEHARGTRIVPSALAADGPLIGAGAVGWRALGKDILNT
;
A
#
# COMPACT_ATOMS: atom_id res chain seq x y z
N LEU A 1 -12.95 -10.59 1.19
CA LEU A 1 -11.97 -11.67 1.41
C LEU A 1 -11.59 -11.67 2.89
N ASP A 2 -12.02 -12.68 3.63
CA ASP A 2 -11.76 -12.72 5.08
C ASP A 2 -10.55 -13.63 5.40
N GLY A 3 -10.29 -14.65 4.58
CA GLY A 3 -9.31 -15.69 4.87
C GLY A 3 -9.87 -16.72 5.88
N ALA A 4 -9.08 -17.76 6.17
CA ALA A 4 -9.51 -18.84 7.06
C ALA A 4 -9.77 -18.34 8.50
N ASP A 5 -8.93 -17.41 8.97
CA ASP A 5 -8.97 -16.89 10.35
C ASP A 5 -9.17 -15.36 10.37
N GLY A 6 -9.74 -14.78 9.32
CA GLY A 6 -9.97 -13.34 9.22
C GLY A 6 -8.71 -12.49 8.95
N ASN A 7 -7.61 -13.10 8.53
CA ASN A 7 -6.31 -12.45 8.34
C ASN A 7 -5.96 -12.19 6.87
N ALA A 8 -6.90 -12.27 5.93
CA ALA A 8 -6.60 -11.96 4.54
C ALA A 8 -6.28 -10.47 4.34
N GLY A 9 -5.47 -10.16 3.31
CA GLY A 9 -5.22 -8.79 2.88
C GLY A 9 -3.89 -8.19 3.34
N HIS A 10 -2.96 -8.98 3.87
CA HIS A 10 -1.62 -8.50 4.26
C HIS A 10 -0.74 -8.20 3.04
N VAL A 11 -1.04 -7.12 2.33
CA VAL A 11 -0.32 -6.67 1.12
C VAL A 11 1.18 -6.42 1.40
N GLY A 12 1.54 -6.04 2.63
CA GLY A 12 2.93 -5.90 3.06
C GLY A 12 3.78 -7.16 2.90
N HIS A 13 3.15 -8.34 2.82
CA HIS A 13 3.84 -9.63 2.65
C HIS A 13 3.94 -10.09 1.18
N ILE A 14 3.63 -9.23 0.22
CA ILE A 14 3.91 -9.51 -1.20
C ILE A 14 5.41 -9.34 -1.44
N TYR A 15 5.99 -10.32 -2.14
CA TYR A 15 7.37 -10.28 -2.59
C TYR A 15 7.51 -9.30 -3.76
N VAL A 16 8.28 -8.23 -3.59
CA VAL A 16 8.38 -7.14 -4.57
C VAL A 16 9.81 -6.81 -4.99
N ASP A 17 10.81 -7.23 -4.21
CA ASP A 17 12.20 -6.86 -4.45
C ASP A 17 13.15 -7.97 -3.98
N PRO A 18 13.85 -8.68 -4.91
CA PRO A 18 14.82 -9.71 -4.55
C PRO A 18 15.94 -9.22 -3.61
N GLU A 19 16.34 -7.97 -3.74
CA GLU A 19 17.40 -7.34 -2.96
C GLU A 19 16.85 -6.54 -1.77
N GLY A 20 15.54 -6.60 -1.53
CA GLY A 20 14.84 -5.84 -0.51
C GLY A 20 15.22 -6.22 0.92
N GLY A 21 15.02 -5.28 1.82
CA GLY A 21 15.27 -5.44 3.25
C GLY A 21 14.50 -6.57 3.90
N ARG A 22 14.92 -6.96 5.10
CA ARG A 22 14.22 -7.96 5.91
C ARG A 22 13.05 -7.32 6.66
N ASP A 23 11.93 -8.02 6.70
CA ASP A 23 10.80 -7.68 7.56
C ASP A 23 11.07 -8.06 9.04
N ALA A 24 10.07 -7.86 9.90
CA ALA A 24 10.16 -8.22 11.32
C ALA A 24 10.29 -9.73 11.57
N ASN A 25 9.89 -10.57 10.62
CA ASN A 25 9.98 -12.02 10.69
C ASN A 25 11.27 -12.57 10.07
N GLY A 26 12.16 -11.68 9.59
CA GLY A 26 13.43 -12.03 8.98
C GLY A 26 13.36 -12.43 7.51
N VAL A 27 12.21 -12.25 6.84
CA VAL A 27 12.02 -12.55 5.43
C VAL A 27 12.46 -11.35 4.59
N SER A 28 13.32 -11.59 3.60
CA SER A 28 13.80 -10.56 2.67
C SER A 28 12.88 -10.44 1.46
N GLY A 29 12.82 -9.24 0.88
CA GLY A 29 12.14 -8.98 -0.40
C GLY A 29 10.65 -8.70 -0.29
N LEU A 30 10.07 -8.75 0.91
CA LEU A 30 8.68 -8.38 1.14
C LEU A 30 8.52 -6.86 1.17
N LEU A 31 7.35 -6.38 0.72
CA LEU A 31 7.04 -4.95 0.70
C LEU A 31 7.24 -4.29 2.07
N GLU A 32 6.82 -4.94 3.15
CA GLU A 32 6.93 -4.42 4.50
C GLU A 32 8.38 -4.17 4.92
N GLY A 33 9.32 -5.03 4.50
CA GLY A 33 10.74 -4.91 4.80
C GLY A 33 11.43 -3.70 4.16
N SER A 34 10.81 -3.10 3.13
CA SER A 34 11.38 -2.00 2.35
C SER A 34 10.53 -0.72 2.36
N ALA A 35 9.20 -0.83 2.55
CA ALA A 35 8.28 0.30 2.37
C ALA A 35 7.53 0.71 3.64
N SER A 36 7.60 -0.06 4.74
CA SER A 36 6.98 0.35 6.01
C SER A 36 7.73 1.51 6.66
N GLY A 37 7.04 2.33 7.45
CA GLY A 37 7.66 3.45 8.16
C GLY A 37 8.81 3.02 9.06
N SER A 38 8.69 1.87 9.75
CA SER A 38 9.73 1.29 10.59
C SER A 38 10.92 0.78 9.77
N ALA A 39 10.67 0.17 8.61
CA ALA A 39 11.74 -0.26 7.71
C ALA A 39 12.51 0.95 7.16
N LEU A 40 11.80 1.97 6.70
CA LEU A 40 12.41 3.20 6.19
C LEU A 40 13.23 3.93 7.25
N GLN A 41 12.74 4.04 8.49
CA GLN A 41 13.49 4.63 9.58
C GLN A 41 14.79 3.87 9.85
N ARG A 42 14.76 2.54 9.80
CA ARG A 42 15.95 1.69 9.98
C ARG A 42 16.95 1.83 8.81
N ILE A 43 16.43 1.90 7.57
CA ILE A 43 17.27 1.99 6.37
C ILE A 43 17.93 3.37 6.24
N LEU A 44 17.17 4.42 6.53
CA LEU A 44 17.62 5.80 6.37
C LEU A 44 18.33 6.36 7.59
N ASP A 45 18.23 5.70 8.76
CA ASP A 45 18.67 6.21 10.07
C ASP A 45 18.11 7.60 10.40
N THR A 46 16.99 7.95 9.77
CA THR A 46 16.24 9.21 9.97
C THR A 46 14.76 8.95 9.78
N PRO A 47 13.86 9.87 10.25
CA PRO A 47 12.45 9.77 9.96
C PRO A 47 12.16 9.68 8.45
N ALA A 48 11.17 8.87 8.05
CA ALA A 48 10.77 8.69 6.66
C ALA A 48 10.42 10.02 5.95
N SER A 49 10.00 11.05 6.71
CA SER A 49 9.75 12.40 6.17
C SER A 49 10.98 13.04 5.51
N ASN A 50 12.19 12.62 5.92
CA ASN A 50 13.46 13.14 5.40
C ASN A 50 13.98 12.33 4.20
N ALA A 51 13.21 11.37 3.70
CA ALA A 51 13.57 10.55 2.54
C ALA A 51 13.86 11.42 1.31
N SER A 52 14.90 11.05 0.57
CA SER A 52 15.22 11.67 -0.73
C SER A 52 14.11 11.36 -1.75
N ASP A 53 14.05 12.15 -2.81
CA ASP A 53 13.11 11.90 -3.92
C ASP A 53 13.35 10.54 -4.59
N GLU A 54 14.61 10.09 -4.64
CA GLU A 54 14.96 8.76 -5.13
C GLU A 54 14.35 7.65 -4.24
N THR A 55 14.46 7.79 -2.92
CA THR A 55 13.84 6.85 -1.98
C THR A 55 12.31 6.87 -2.09
N ARG A 56 11.69 8.05 -2.18
CA ARG A 56 10.24 8.19 -2.35
C ARG A 56 9.75 7.51 -3.62
N LYS A 57 10.47 7.71 -4.70
CA LYS A 57 10.21 7.07 -6.00
C LYS A 57 10.35 5.54 -5.88
N HIS A 58 11.46 5.05 -5.33
CA HIS A 58 11.70 3.62 -5.17
C HIS A 58 10.60 2.94 -4.34
N VAL A 59 10.21 3.53 -3.22
CA VAL A 59 9.10 3.01 -2.40
C VAL A 59 7.79 3.00 -3.19
N GLY A 60 7.52 4.03 -4.00
CA GLY A 60 6.40 4.07 -4.92
C GLY A 60 6.42 2.90 -5.91
N GLU A 61 7.56 2.62 -6.52
CA GLU A 61 7.75 1.48 -7.43
C GLU A 61 7.43 0.15 -6.75
N LEU A 62 7.94 -0.08 -5.54
CA LEU A 62 7.66 -1.31 -4.78
C LEU A 62 6.17 -1.46 -4.45
N VAL A 63 5.51 -0.40 -4.04
CA VAL A 63 4.06 -0.40 -3.80
C VAL A 63 3.29 -0.64 -5.11
N GLY A 64 3.73 -0.04 -6.20
CA GLY A 64 3.16 -0.27 -7.53
C GLY A 64 3.21 -1.73 -7.95
N ARG A 65 4.33 -2.43 -7.71
CA ARG A 65 4.48 -3.88 -7.96
C ARG A 65 3.49 -4.71 -7.15
N ALA A 66 3.35 -4.40 -5.86
CA ALA A 66 2.41 -5.08 -4.99
C ALA A 66 0.96 -4.85 -5.46
N VAL A 67 0.58 -3.61 -5.75
CA VAL A 67 -0.76 -3.26 -6.25
C VAL A 67 -1.05 -3.96 -7.57
N ALA A 68 -0.11 -3.96 -8.51
CA ALA A 68 -0.27 -4.65 -9.78
C ALA A 68 -0.48 -6.17 -9.59
N SER A 69 0.27 -6.80 -8.67
CA SER A 69 0.11 -8.22 -8.34
C SER A 69 -1.30 -8.53 -7.83
N VAL A 70 -1.80 -7.70 -6.91
CA VAL A 70 -3.15 -7.87 -6.35
C VAL A 70 -4.23 -7.55 -7.38
N ALA A 71 -4.06 -6.51 -8.19
CA ALA A 71 -4.99 -6.14 -9.24
C ALA A 71 -5.13 -7.25 -10.30
N ASN A 72 -4.00 -7.80 -10.74
CA ASN A 72 -3.98 -8.92 -11.69
C ASN A 72 -4.66 -10.17 -11.11
N LEU A 73 -4.52 -10.42 -9.80
CA LEU A 73 -5.05 -11.61 -9.13
C LEU A 73 -6.54 -11.49 -8.80
N LEU A 74 -6.99 -10.30 -8.42
CA LEU A 74 -8.32 -10.07 -7.84
C LEU A 74 -9.25 -9.20 -8.70
N ASP A 75 -8.85 -8.85 -9.93
CA ASP A 75 -9.62 -7.99 -10.85
C ASP A 75 -9.95 -6.62 -10.20
N LEU A 76 -8.91 -5.94 -9.69
CA LEU A 76 -9.09 -4.63 -9.06
C LEU A 76 -8.84 -3.51 -10.07
N GLN A 77 -9.71 -2.48 -10.00
CA GLN A 77 -9.63 -1.29 -10.84
C GLN A 77 -9.05 -0.08 -10.12
N LEU A 78 -9.12 -0.10 -8.79
CA LEU A 78 -8.73 1.04 -7.96
C LEU A 78 -8.05 0.58 -6.67
N ALA A 79 -6.88 1.14 -6.39
CA ALA A 79 -6.21 1.06 -5.11
C ALA A 79 -6.21 2.45 -4.43
N VAL A 80 -6.84 2.55 -3.27
CA VAL A 80 -6.82 3.76 -2.46
C VAL A 80 -5.79 3.58 -1.34
N VAL A 81 -4.79 4.45 -1.31
CA VAL A 81 -3.67 4.35 -0.36
C VAL A 81 -3.77 5.42 0.70
N SER A 82 -3.71 5.00 1.96
CA SER A 82 -3.65 5.85 3.14
C SER A 82 -2.36 5.59 3.92
N GLY A 83 -2.09 6.43 4.92
CA GLY A 83 -0.94 6.30 5.80
C GLY A 83 0.11 7.38 5.57
N SER A 84 0.87 7.65 6.64
CA SER A 84 1.79 8.79 6.70
C SER A 84 2.95 8.72 5.70
N VAL A 85 3.42 7.52 5.35
CA VAL A 85 4.52 7.34 4.38
C VAL A 85 4.06 7.76 2.98
N ALA A 86 3.02 7.10 2.45
CA ALA A 86 2.54 7.35 1.10
C ALA A 86 2.05 8.79 0.91
N LEU A 87 1.24 9.29 1.85
CA LEU A 87 0.71 10.65 1.81
C LEU A 87 1.82 11.70 1.99
N GLY A 88 2.81 11.43 2.85
CA GLY A 88 3.95 12.30 3.07
C GLY A 88 4.94 12.33 1.90
N PHE A 89 5.03 11.26 1.12
CA PHE A 89 5.87 11.20 -0.09
C PHE A 89 5.22 11.89 -1.29
N GLY A 90 3.90 12.05 -1.29
CA GLY A 90 3.16 12.85 -2.25
C GLY A 90 3.22 12.34 -3.69
N SER A 91 3.23 13.27 -4.66
CA SER A 91 3.13 12.95 -6.09
C SER A 91 4.23 12.02 -6.59
N ILE A 92 5.47 12.20 -6.13
CA ILE A 92 6.61 11.35 -6.54
C ILE A 92 6.33 9.87 -6.30
N PHE A 93 5.76 9.55 -5.15
CA PHE A 93 5.37 8.19 -4.80
C PHE A 93 4.24 7.68 -5.70
N PHE A 94 3.15 8.45 -5.84
CA PHE A 94 1.97 8.00 -6.60
C PHE A 94 2.26 7.88 -8.09
N GLU A 95 3.05 8.77 -8.68
CA GLU A 95 3.47 8.71 -10.08
C GLU A 95 4.34 7.48 -10.35
N ALA A 96 5.30 7.20 -9.47
CA ALA A 96 6.15 6.02 -9.58
C ALA A 96 5.34 4.72 -9.45
N ALA A 97 4.43 4.66 -8.47
CA ALA A 97 3.55 3.52 -8.27
C ALA A 97 2.62 3.29 -9.47
N GLN A 98 2.01 4.34 -10.01
CA GLN A 98 1.15 4.23 -11.19
C GLN A 98 1.92 3.72 -12.41
N LYS A 99 3.15 4.21 -12.61
CA LYS A 99 4.01 3.75 -13.70
C LYS A 99 4.31 2.26 -13.64
N GLU A 100 4.61 1.72 -12.45
CA GLU A 100 4.80 0.29 -12.26
C GLU A 100 3.52 -0.51 -12.52
N ILE A 101 2.37 -0.02 -12.03
CA ILE A 101 1.06 -0.63 -12.31
C ILE A 101 0.81 -0.70 -13.81
N ASP A 102 1.02 0.38 -14.54
CA ASP A 102 0.80 0.45 -15.99
C ASP A 102 1.70 -0.51 -16.78
N GLN A 103 2.91 -0.77 -16.26
CA GLN A 103 3.85 -1.72 -16.85
C GLN A 103 3.49 -3.18 -16.58
N LEU A 104 2.97 -3.50 -15.39
CA LEU A 104 2.76 -4.86 -14.91
C LEU A 104 1.31 -5.35 -15.06
N SER A 105 0.33 -4.45 -15.08
CA SER A 105 -1.09 -4.78 -15.28
C SER A 105 -1.44 -4.80 -16.77
N ARG A 106 -0.94 -5.81 -17.49
CA ARG A 106 -1.08 -5.91 -18.96
C ARG A 106 -2.21 -6.82 -19.40
N ILE A 107 -2.74 -7.67 -18.52
CA ILE A 107 -3.93 -8.47 -18.80
C ILE A 107 -5.16 -7.57 -18.90
N GLU A 108 -6.12 -7.98 -19.74
CA GLU A 108 -7.23 -7.11 -20.16
C GLU A 108 -8.01 -6.52 -18.99
N HIS A 109 -8.38 -7.34 -18.02
CA HIS A 109 -9.20 -6.92 -16.88
C HIS A 109 -8.46 -6.02 -15.87
N ALA A 110 -7.15 -6.09 -15.78
CA ALA A 110 -6.35 -5.25 -14.87
C ALA A 110 -5.76 -4.01 -15.55
N ARG A 111 -5.92 -3.91 -16.88
CA ARG A 111 -5.42 -2.75 -17.62
C ARG A 111 -6.18 -1.49 -17.22
N GLY A 112 -5.44 -0.44 -16.82
CA GLY A 112 -6.02 0.82 -16.40
C GLY A 112 -6.31 0.89 -14.89
N THR A 113 -5.87 -0.11 -14.10
CA THR A 113 -5.89 -0.02 -12.63
C THR A 113 -5.24 1.29 -12.16
N ARG A 114 -5.93 1.99 -11.28
CA ARG A 114 -5.47 3.29 -10.74
C ARG A 114 -5.05 3.17 -9.29
N ILE A 115 -4.02 3.94 -8.91
CA ILE A 115 -3.64 4.16 -7.53
C ILE A 115 -3.84 5.62 -7.17
N VAL A 116 -4.53 5.90 -6.06
CA VAL A 116 -4.84 7.27 -5.62
C VAL A 116 -4.63 7.43 -4.12
N PRO A 117 -4.28 8.64 -3.65
CA PRO A 117 -4.29 8.92 -2.23
C PRO A 117 -5.71 8.88 -1.66
N SER A 118 -5.83 8.47 -0.40
CA SER A 118 -7.09 8.54 0.34
C SER A 118 -7.54 9.98 0.50
N ALA A 119 -8.80 10.27 0.17
CA ALA A 119 -9.40 11.57 0.41
C ALA A 119 -9.59 11.90 1.91
N LEU A 120 -9.52 10.87 2.78
CA LEU A 120 -9.62 11.04 4.23
C LEU A 120 -8.30 11.52 4.87
N ALA A 121 -7.22 11.60 4.11
CA ALA A 121 -5.91 12.08 4.56
C ALA A 121 -5.49 11.47 5.92
N ALA A 122 -5.14 12.31 6.90
CA ALA A 122 -4.71 11.87 8.23
C ALA A 122 -5.85 11.29 9.09
N ASP A 123 -7.11 11.59 8.77
CA ASP A 123 -8.29 11.15 9.52
C ASP A 123 -8.74 9.73 9.13
N GLY A 124 -8.16 9.18 8.06
CA GLY A 124 -8.52 7.85 7.55
C GLY A 124 -8.56 6.74 8.62
N PRO A 125 -7.51 6.57 9.44
CA PRO A 125 -7.50 5.55 10.49
C PRO A 125 -8.59 5.73 11.54
N LEU A 126 -8.86 6.97 11.95
CA LEU A 126 -9.89 7.28 12.94
C LEU A 126 -11.29 7.02 12.39
N ILE A 127 -11.56 7.49 11.19
CA ILE A 127 -12.84 7.27 10.48
C ILE A 127 -13.05 5.78 10.23
N GLY A 128 -12.00 5.07 9.79
CA GLY A 128 -12.05 3.63 9.58
C GLY A 128 -12.37 2.85 10.86
N ALA A 129 -11.72 3.18 11.96
CA ALA A 129 -12.01 2.58 13.27
C ALA A 129 -13.46 2.84 13.71
N GLY A 130 -13.96 4.07 13.51
CA GLY A 130 -15.36 4.43 13.75
C GLY A 130 -16.31 3.60 12.89
N ALA A 131 -16.00 3.43 11.62
CA ALA A 131 -16.80 2.63 10.68
C ALA A 131 -16.91 1.15 11.12
N VAL A 132 -15.79 0.57 11.55
CA VAL A 132 -15.77 -0.81 12.09
C VAL A 132 -16.63 -0.92 13.35
N GLY A 133 -16.52 0.04 14.29
CA GLY A 133 -17.35 0.09 15.49
C GLY A 133 -18.85 0.21 15.18
N TRP A 134 -19.23 1.08 14.24
CA TRP A 134 -20.62 1.22 13.80
C TRP A 134 -21.17 -0.09 13.20
N ARG A 135 -20.38 -0.73 12.33
CA ARG A 135 -20.75 -2.02 11.73
C ARG A 135 -20.95 -3.11 12.80
N ALA A 136 -20.08 -3.16 13.81
CA ALA A 136 -20.20 -4.09 14.92
C ALA A 136 -21.51 -3.88 15.74
N LEU A 137 -22.03 -2.65 15.75
CA LEU A 137 -23.32 -2.29 16.36
C LEU A 137 -24.52 -2.52 15.43
N GLY A 138 -24.33 -3.18 14.27
CA GLY A 138 -25.37 -3.46 13.29
C GLY A 138 -25.84 -2.24 12.49
N LYS A 139 -25.04 -1.17 12.47
CA LYS A 139 -25.32 0.01 11.65
C LYS A 139 -24.64 -0.14 10.29
N ASP A 140 -25.43 -0.06 9.22
CA ASP A 140 -24.90 -0.03 7.87
C ASP A 140 -24.64 1.43 7.46
N ILE A 141 -23.35 1.79 7.43
CA ILE A 141 -22.90 3.15 7.11
C ILE A 141 -22.69 3.37 5.62
N LEU A 142 -22.83 2.33 4.80
CA LEU A 142 -22.67 2.41 3.34
C LEU A 142 -24.00 2.57 2.61
N ASN A 143 -25.12 2.39 3.29
CA ASN A 143 -26.47 2.46 2.74
C ASN A 143 -27.32 3.59 3.33
N THR A 144 -26.69 4.71 3.71
CA THR A 144 -27.42 5.94 4.14
C THR A 144 -27.53 6.93 3.00
#